data_3953d1c370832df05300e80b1f55dc1a
#
_entry.id   3953d1c370832df05300e80b1f55dc1a
#
_cell.length_a   1.000
_cell.length_b   1.000
_cell.length_c   1.000
_cell.angle_alpha   90.00
_cell.angle_beta   90.00
_cell.angle_gamma   90.00
#
_symmetry.space_group_name_H-M   'P 1'
#
loop_
_entity.id
_entity.type
_entity.pdbx_description
1 polymer ?
#
loop_
_entity_poly.entity_id
_entity_poly.type
_entity_poly.pdbx_seq_one_letter_code
_entity_poly.pdbx_strand_id
1 'polypeptide(L)'
;LSCPDQQITWLRNLLGNIGNVFHVGTEPGLGQSMKLANNLLSAAALAITSEAMVMGVKAGLDPHIMLEVINAGSGKNTATQDKFPKAILTRSFDRGFTNSLMHKDVELFLEEAQSLKVPTGVASAVQKLWQTACSEIGPGADFTTIVQCVENRAGVEVKGT
;
A
#
# COMPACT_ATOMS: atom_id res chain seq x y z
N LEU A 1 3.41 17.03 7.93
CA LEU A 1 3.37 18.49 7.85
C LEU A 1 4.77 19.03 7.59
N SER A 2 4.93 19.94 6.62
CA SER A 2 6.10 20.79 6.47
C SER A 2 5.68 22.24 6.66
N CYS A 3 6.40 22.98 7.48
CA CYS A 3 6.12 24.40 7.76
C CYS A 3 7.34 25.05 8.46
N PRO A 4 7.47 26.40 8.45
CA PRO A 4 8.48 27.08 9.23
C PRO A 4 8.43 26.71 10.72
N ASP A 5 9.58 26.55 11.36
CA ASP A 5 9.69 26.09 12.77
C ASP A 5 8.85 26.95 13.75
N GLN A 6 8.74 28.25 13.47
CA GLN A 6 7.96 29.18 14.29
C GLN A 6 6.46 28.84 14.35
N GLN A 7 5.94 28.12 13.34
CA GLN A 7 4.51 27.78 13.24
C GLN A 7 4.20 26.38 13.83
N ILE A 8 5.21 25.54 14.08
CA ILE A 8 4.98 24.13 14.41
C ILE A 8 4.19 23.94 15.71
N THR A 9 4.46 24.73 16.74
CA THR A 9 3.77 24.60 18.03
C THR A 9 2.30 24.87 17.90
N TRP A 10 1.94 25.96 17.21
CA TRP A 10 0.54 26.31 16.94
C TRP A 10 -0.17 25.25 16.08
N LEU A 11 0.48 24.81 14.99
CA LEU A 11 -0.08 23.80 14.08
C LEU A 11 -0.24 22.44 14.77
N ARG A 12 0.67 22.04 15.63
CA ARG A 12 0.50 20.81 16.45
C ARG A 12 -0.71 20.89 17.35
N ASN A 13 -0.93 22.00 18.01
CA ASN A 13 -2.09 22.19 18.88
C ASN A 13 -3.41 22.15 18.08
N LEU A 14 -3.43 22.77 16.90
CA LEU A 14 -4.60 22.77 16.04
C LEU A 14 -4.89 21.39 15.44
N LEU A 15 -3.90 20.81 14.78
CA LEU A 15 -4.04 19.56 14.04
C LEU A 15 -4.01 18.31 14.92
N GLY A 16 -3.48 18.42 16.14
CA GLY A 16 -3.44 17.34 17.11
C GLY A 16 -4.82 16.81 17.51
N ASN A 17 -5.87 17.61 17.32
CA ASN A 17 -7.26 17.19 17.49
C ASN A 17 -7.77 16.26 16.38
N ILE A 18 -7.06 16.18 15.24
CA ILE A 18 -7.43 15.37 14.07
C ILE A 18 -6.57 14.10 14.03
N GLY A 19 -5.32 14.14 14.53
CA GLY A 19 -4.42 13.01 14.51
C GLY A 19 -2.99 13.36 14.93
N ASN A 20 -2.08 12.38 14.81
CA ASN A 20 -0.66 12.58 15.13
C ASN A 20 0.02 13.50 14.12
N VAL A 21 0.68 14.55 14.61
CA VAL A 21 1.36 15.54 13.78
C VAL A 21 2.86 15.32 13.78
N PHE A 22 3.40 14.93 12.64
CA PHE A 22 4.84 14.80 12.39
C PHE A 22 5.35 16.01 11.60
N HIS A 23 6.34 16.71 12.13
CA HIS A 23 7.04 17.78 11.40
C HIS A 23 8.22 17.16 10.64
N VAL A 24 8.15 17.21 9.32
CA VAL A 24 9.11 16.55 8.41
C VAL A 24 10.09 17.54 7.75
N GLY A 25 10.05 18.81 8.15
CA GLY A 25 10.95 19.85 7.68
C GLY A 25 10.27 21.17 7.39
N THR A 26 11.07 22.16 7.04
CA THR A 26 10.61 23.55 6.84
C THR A 26 10.19 23.86 5.41
N GLU A 27 10.78 23.16 4.44
CA GLU A 27 10.53 23.44 3.03
C GLU A 27 9.14 22.98 2.56
N PRO A 28 8.43 23.79 1.75
CA PRO A 28 7.18 23.41 1.13
C PRO A 28 7.36 22.12 0.28
N GLY A 29 6.37 21.23 0.35
CA GLY A 29 6.39 19.97 -0.41
C GLY A 29 6.90 18.76 0.37
N LEU A 30 7.78 18.89 1.36
CA LEU A 30 8.36 17.75 2.11
C LEU A 30 7.27 16.86 2.76
N GLY A 31 6.16 17.46 3.21
CA GLY A 31 5.02 16.69 3.72
C GLY A 31 4.37 15.80 2.66
N GLN A 32 4.31 16.28 1.42
CA GLN A 32 3.78 15.51 0.29
C GLN A 32 4.75 14.41 -0.12
N SER A 33 6.04 14.71 -0.24
CA SER A 33 7.09 13.70 -0.54
C SER A 33 7.07 12.57 0.49
N MET A 34 6.94 12.89 1.79
CA MET A 34 6.81 11.89 2.85
C MET A 34 5.55 11.03 2.69
N LYS A 35 4.42 11.65 2.35
CA LYS A 35 3.16 10.92 2.09
C LYS A 35 3.31 9.97 0.90
N LEU A 36 3.92 10.42 -0.19
CA LEU A 36 4.13 9.59 -1.40
C LEU A 36 5.06 8.42 -1.12
N ALA A 37 6.16 8.64 -0.37
CA ALA A 37 7.06 7.56 0.05
C ALA A 37 6.34 6.51 0.90
N ASN A 38 5.54 6.94 1.88
CA ASN A 38 4.73 6.04 2.70
C ASN A 38 3.72 5.23 1.87
N ASN A 39 3.03 5.88 0.94
CA ASN A 39 2.02 5.21 0.12
C ASN A 39 2.63 4.25 -0.90
N LEU A 40 3.80 4.57 -1.47
CA LEU A 40 4.55 3.62 -2.28
C LEU A 40 4.90 2.35 -1.50
N LEU A 41 5.39 2.48 -0.27
CA LEU A 41 5.71 1.31 0.58
C LEU A 41 4.47 0.46 0.88
N SER A 42 3.32 1.10 1.14
CA SER A 42 2.05 0.39 1.32
C SER A 42 1.57 -0.31 0.04
N ALA A 43 1.69 0.36 -1.11
CA ALA A 43 1.35 -0.18 -2.42
C ALA A 43 2.21 -1.39 -2.79
N ALA A 44 3.53 -1.28 -2.57
CA ALA A 44 4.48 -2.35 -2.83
C ALA A 44 4.27 -3.54 -1.89
N ALA A 45 4.07 -3.28 -0.60
CA ALA A 45 3.80 -4.32 0.41
C ALA A 45 2.56 -5.13 0.04
N LEU A 46 1.46 -4.47 -0.35
CA LEU A 46 0.24 -5.18 -0.70
C LEU A 46 0.41 -5.99 -2.00
N ALA A 47 1.06 -5.44 -3.01
CA ALA A 47 1.30 -6.12 -4.28
C ALA A 47 2.16 -7.38 -4.08
N ILE A 48 3.33 -7.26 -3.45
CA ILE A 48 4.23 -8.41 -3.26
C ILE A 48 3.67 -9.46 -2.28
N THR A 49 2.93 -9.01 -1.25
CA THR A 49 2.26 -9.94 -0.34
C THR A 49 1.16 -10.73 -1.06
N SER A 50 0.46 -10.12 -2.03
CA SER A 50 -0.54 -10.82 -2.85
C SER A 50 0.09 -11.97 -3.63
N GLU A 51 1.24 -11.75 -4.27
CA GLU A 51 1.97 -12.80 -4.98
C GLU A 51 2.42 -13.93 -4.04
N ALA A 52 2.99 -13.58 -2.88
CA ALA A 52 3.47 -14.55 -1.91
C ALA A 52 2.33 -15.41 -1.33
N MET A 53 1.21 -14.78 -0.98
CA MET A 53 0.04 -15.48 -0.42
C MET A 53 -0.63 -16.38 -1.46
N VAL A 54 -0.80 -15.91 -2.70
CA VAL A 54 -1.37 -16.73 -3.78
C VAL A 54 -0.47 -17.93 -4.10
N MET A 55 0.85 -17.73 -4.14
CA MET A 55 1.82 -18.81 -4.34
C MET A 55 1.70 -19.87 -3.23
N GLY A 56 1.66 -19.45 -1.97
CA GLY A 56 1.57 -20.37 -0.83
C GLY A 56 0.25 -21.14 -0.80
N VAL A 57 -0.88 -20.48 -1.02
CA VAL A 57 -2.20 -21.13 -1.10
C VAL A 57 -2.24 -22.12 -2.28
N LYS A 58 -1.68 -21.77 -3.42
CA LYS A 58 -1.57 -22.68 -4.57
C LYS A 58 -0.69 -23.89 -4.28
N ALA A 59 0.32 -23.75 -3.40
CA ALA A 59 1.15 -24.86 -2.91
C ALA A 59 0.47 -25.70 -1.82
N GLY A 60 -0.74 -25.32 -1.38
CA GLY A 60 -1.52 -26.05 -0.38
C GLY A 60 -1.36 -25.57 1.07
N LEU A 61 -0.74 -24.39 1.27
CA LEU A 61 -0.63 -23.78 2.60
C LEU A 61 -1.94 -23.13 3.03
N ASP A 62 -2.28 -23.24 4.31
CA ASP A 62 -3.38 -22.51 4.91
C ASP A 62 -3.02 -21.01 5.02
N PRO A 63 -3.88 -20.09 4.52
CA PRO A 63 -3.56 -18.66 4.51
C PRO A 63 -3.49 -18.04 5.90
N HIS A 64 -4.20 -18.56 6.92
CA HIS A 64 -4.09 -18.08 8.29
C HIS A 64 -2.73 -18.43 8.89
N ILE A 65 -2.31 -19.70 8.72
CA ILE A 65 -0.99 -20.16 9.16
C ILE A 65 0.13 -19.40 8.45
N MET A 66 -0.03 -19.15 7.14
CA MET A 66 0.93 -18.31 6.41
C MET A 66 1.09 -16.94 7.04
N LEU A 67 -0.02 -16.25 7.37
CA LEU A 67 0.04 -14.93 7.99
C LEU A 67 0.68 -14.97 9.39
N GLU A 68 0.39 -16.00 10.19
CA GLU A 68 1.05 -16.19 11.49
C GLU A 68 2.57 -16.32 11.35
N VAL A 69 3.04 -17.19 10.46
CA VAL A 69 4.46 -17.41 10.21
C VAL A 69 5.13 -16.16 9.65
N ILE A 70 4.53 -15.51 8.64
CA ILE A 70 5.08 -14.28 8.04
C ILE A 70 5.16 -13.16 9.08
N ASN A 71 4.14 -13.00 9.92
CA ASN A 71 4.09 -11.96 10.95
C ASN A 71 5.04 -12.22 12.13
N ALA A 72 5.44 -13.47 12.36
CA ALA A 72 6.50 -13.83 13.31
C ALA A 72 7.90 -13.61 12.71
N GLY A 73 8.04 -13.54 11.39
CA GLY A 73 9.30 -13.41 10.68
C GLY A 73 9.57 -12.01 10.11
N SER A 74 10.58 -11.93 9.25
CA SER A 74 11.03 -10.70 8.60
C SER A 74 10.12 -10.23 7.45
N GLY A 75 9.17 -11.05 7.02
CA GLY A 75 8.20 -10.71 5.98
C GLY A 75 7.03 -9.83 6.46
N LYS A 76 6.95 -9.59 7.77
CA LYS A 76 5.90 -8.77 8.39
C LYS A 76 5.81 -7.38 7.79
N ASN A 77 4.60 -6.97 7.41
CA ASN A 77 4.32 -5.65 6.86
C ASN A 77 2.85 -5.25 7.07
N THR A 78 2.45 -4.07 6.61
CA THR A 78 1.07 -3.58 6.80
C THR A 78 0.03 -4.40 6.03
N ALA A 79 0.39 -5.08 4.94
CA ALA A 79 -0.54 -5.94 4.23
C ALA A 79 -0.82 -7.21 5.03
N THR A 80 0.23 -7.87 5.57
CA THR A 80 0.09 -9.11 6.35
C THR A 80 -0.63 -8.88 7.68
N GLN A 81 -0.45 -7.70 8.31
CA GLN A 81 -1.03 -7.40 9.62
C GLN A 81 -2.45 -6.82 9.56
N ASP A 82 -2.84 -6.19 8.48
CA ASP A 82 -4.10 -5.45 8.41
C ASP A 82 -4.96 -5.83 7.21
N LYS A 83 -4.45 -5.70 5.97
CA LYS A 83 -5.25 -5.84 4.75
C LYS A 83 -5.68 -7.28 4.51
N PHE A 84 -4.75 -8.23 4.62
CA PHE A 84 -5.07 -9.65 4.43
C PHE A 84 -6.05 -10.17 5.46
N PRO A 85 -5.81 -10.07 6.79
CA PRO A 85 -6.74 -10.64 7.76
C PRO A 85 -8.10 -9.97 7.79
N LYS A 86 -8.19 -8.66 7.48
CA LYS A 86 -9.42 -7.89 7.67
C LYS A 86 -10.25 -7.67 6.39
N ALA A 87 -9.66 -7.80 5.21
CA ALA A 87 -10.36 -7.52 3.96
C ALA A 87 -10.20 -8.60 2.90
N ILE A 88 -9.02 -9.22 2.78
CA ILE A 88 -8.75 -10.20 1.73
C ILE A 88 -9.26 -11.59 2.14
N LEU A 89 -8.88 -12.09 3.32
CA LEU A 89 -9.34 -13.40 3.80
C LEU A 89 -10.85 -13.43 4.06
N THR A 90 -11.43 -12.29 4.46
CA THR A 90 -12.88 -12.13 4.64
C THR A 90 -13.62 -11.86 3.33
N ARG A 91 -12.90 -11.55 2.26
CA ARG A 91 -13.44 -11.14 0.94
C ARG A 91 -14.31 -9.88 1.00
N SER A 92 -14.19 -9.05 2.03
CA SER A 92 -14.97 -7.83 2.19
C SER A 92 -14.51 -6.70 1.26
N PHE A 93 -13.20 -6.58 1.00
CA PHE A 93 -12.59 -5.55 0.14
C PHE A 93 -13.13 -4.13 0.42
N ASP A 94 -13.09 -3.73 1.69
CA ASP A 94 -13.79 -2.54 2.20
C ASP A 94 -12.89 -1.59 3.03
N ARG A 95 -11.62 -1.48 2.66
CA ARG A 95 -10.66 -0.62 3.38
C ARG A 95 -10.82 0.88 3.08
N GLY A 96 -11.70 1.23 2.13
CA GLY A 96 -12.08 2.60 1.85
C GLY A 96 -11.07 3.41 1.04
N PHE A 97 -10.17 2.75 0.30
CA PHE A 97 -9.24 3.37 -0.63
C PHE A 97 -9.32 2.67 -1.98
N THR A 98 -9.33 3.40 -3.10
CA THR A 98 -9.56 2.80 -4.42
C THR A 98 -8.27 2.46 -5.16
N ASN A 99 -8.38 1.53 -6.13
CA ASN A 99 -7.28 1.20 -7.05
C ASN A 99 -6.74 2.45 -7.76
N SER A 100 -7.62 3.33 -8.25
CA SER A 100 -7.22 4.56 -8.94
C SER A 100 -6.47 5.54 -8.03
N LEU A 101 -6.86 5.65 -6.76
CA LEU A 101 -6.16 6.51 -5.80
C LEU A 101 -4.76 5.97 -5.49
N MET A 102 -4.62 4.64 -5.35
CA MET A 102 -3.32 4.03 -5.12
C MET A 102 -2.42 4.16 -6.36
N HIS A 103 -2.96 3.87 -7.56
CA HIS A 103 -2.23 4.04 -8.82
C HIS A 103 -1.72 5.47 -8.98
N LYS A 104 -2.59 6.47 -8.79
CA LYS A 104 -2.23 7.89 -8.83
C LYS A 104 -1.10 8.24 -7.84
N ASP A 105 -1.16 7.74 -6.61
CA ASP A 105 -0.13 8.05 -5.61
C ASP A 105 1.23 7.43 -5.99
N VAL A 106 1.25 6.25 -6.60
CA VAL A 106 2.48 5.64 -7.14
C VAL A 106 3.01 6.42 -8.35
N GLU A 107 2.14 6.90 -9.24
CA GLU A 107 2.53 7.75 -10.37
C GLU A 107 3.18 9.05 -9.90
N LEU A 108 2.56 9.76 -8.95
CA LEU A 108 3.11 10.98 -8.38
C LEU A 108 4.48 10.75 -7.71
N PHE A 109 4.66 9.59 -7.04
CA PHE A 109 5.97 9.23 -6.51
C PHE A 109 7.02 9.08 -7.62
N LEU A 110 6.67 8.42 -8.72
CA LEU A 110 7.59 8.21 -9.85
C LEU A 110 7.96 9.54 -10.53
N GLU A 111 7.00 10.46 -10.70
CA GLU A 111 7.24 11.80 -11.24
C GLU A 111 8.22 12.59 -10.35
N GLU A 112 7.99 12.59 -9.04
CA GLU A 112 8.88 13.26 -8.09
C GLU A 112 10.28 12.62 -8.08
N ALA A 113 10.37 11.30 -8.03
CA ALA A 113 11.65 10.58 -8.08
C ALA A 113 12.42 10.89 -9.37
N GLN A 114 11.74 10.98 -10.51
CA GLN A 114 12.35 11.35 -11.79
C GLN A 114 12.90 12.78 -11.73
N SER A 115 12.16 13.73 -11.17
CA SER A 115 12.63 15.12 -11.01
C SER A 115 13.87 15.21 -10.14
N LEU A 116 13.96 14.33 -9.13
CA LEU A 116 15.09 14.22 -8.21
C LEU A 116 16.21 13.29 -8.74
N LYS A 117 16.06 12.71 -9.93
CA LYS A 117 16.99 11.76 -10.56
C LYS A 117 17.25 10.50 -9.71
N VAL A 118 16.23 10.03 -8.98
CA VAL A 118 16.32 8.80 -8.19
C VAL A 118 15.91 7.60 -9.05
N PRO A 119 16.72 6.54 -9.16
CA PRO A 119 16.34 5.32 -9.89
C PRO A 119 15.19 4.58 -9.20
N THR A 120 14.19 4.10 -9.98
CA THR A 120 12.93 3.55 -9.44
C THR A 120 12.51 2.22 -10.07
N GLY A 121 13.44 1.27 -10.25
CA GLY A 121 13.14 -0.01 -10.88
C GLY A 121 11.99 -0.77 -10.23
N VAL A 122 12.00 -0.91 -8.90
CA VAL A 122 10.94 -1.59 -8.14
C VAL A 122 9.63 -0.80 -8.17
N ALA A 123 9.67 0.51 -7.94
CA ALA A 123 8.46 1.35 -7.97
C ALA A 123 7.77 1.33 -9.35
N SER A 124 8.55 1.28 -10.43
CA SER A 124 8.02 1.14 -11.80
C SER A 124 7.32 -0.20 -12.04
N ALA A 125 7.81 -1.29 -11.45
CA ALA A 125 7.12 -2.58 -11.49
C ALA A 125 5.81 -2.54 -10.69
N VAL A 126 5.83 -1.93 -9.51
CA VAL A 126 4.63 -1.73 -8.66
C VAL A 126 3.58 -0.89 -9.40
N GLN A 127 3.97 0.19 -10.07
CA GLN A 127 3.05 1.02 -10.86
C GLN A 127 2.30 0.22 -11.91
N LYS A 128 2.98 -0.68 -12.65
CA LYS A 128 2.36 -1.55 -13.65
C LYS A 128 1.32 -2.50 -13.05
N LEU A 129 1.57 -3.03 -11.85
CA LEU A 129 0.61 -3.88 -11.16
C LEU A 129 -0.66 -3.10 -10.76
N TRP A 130 -0.52 -1.87 -10.28
CA TRP A 130 -1.67 -1.01 -9.97
C TRP A 130 -2.43 -0.55 -11.21
N GLN A 131 -1.74 -0.29 -12.31
CA GLN A 131 -2.37 -0.04 -13.61
C GLN A 131 -3.19 -1.26 -14.06
N THR A 132 -2.66 -2.46 -13.89
CA THR A 132 -3.38 -3.71 -14.15
C THR A 132 -4.62 -3.85 -13.27
N ALA A 133 -4.53 -3.56 -11.97
CA ALA A 133 -5.70 -3.59 -11.08
C ALA A 133 -6.79 -2.62 -11.53
N CYS A 134 -6.43 -1.41 -11.96
CA CYS A 134 -7.38 -0.46 -12.51
C CYS A 134 -8.06 -0.96 -13.80
N SER A 135 -7.34 -1.65 -14.69
CA SER A 135 -7.86 -2.11 -15.98
C SER A 135 -8.64 -3.42 -15.90
N GLU A 136 -8.21 -4.37 -15.07
CA GLU A 136 -8.80 -5.72 -15.00
C GLU A 136 -9.92 -5.84 -13.94
N ILE A 137 -9.76 -5.15 -12.80
CA ILE A 137 -10.73 -5.21 -11.69
C ILE A 137 -11.64 -3.96 -11.70
N GLY A 138 -11.04 -2.80 -11.90
CA GLY A 138 -11.73 -1.53 -11.98
C GLY A 138 -11.11 -0.42 -11.13
N PRO A 139 -11.11 0.83 -11.61
CA PRO A 139 -10.49 1.96 -10.93
C PRO A 139 -11.19 2.34 -9.62
N GLY A 140 -12.50 2.10 -9.51
CA GLY A 140 -13.31 2.39 -8.31
C GLY A 140 -13.35 1.27 -7.28
N ALA A 141 -12.80 0.08 -7.59
CA ALA A 141 -12.74 -1.02 -6.64
C ALA A 141 -11.78 -0.70 -5.49
N ASP A 142 -12.03 -1.32 -4.32
CA ASP A 142 -11.15 -1.19 -3.16
C ASP A 142 -9.74 -1.71 -3.50
N PHE A 143 -8.72 -1.02 -3.02
CA PHE A 143 -7.34 -1.32 -3.38
C PHE A 143 -6.86 -2.70 -2.94
N THR A 144 -7.53 -3.33 -1.97
CA THR A 144 -7.23 -4.71 -1.56
C THR A 144 -7.62 -5.74 -2.61
N THR A 145 -8.42 -5.36 -3.62
CA THR A 145 -8.76 -6.21 -4.75
C THR A 145 -7.59 -6.51 -5.69
N ILE A 146 -6.44 -5.85 -5.56
CA ILE A 146 -5.23 -6.15 -6.34
C ILE A 146 -4.84 -7.63 -6.27
N VAL A 147 -5.12 -8.31 -5.15
CA VAL A 147 -4.88 -9.75 -5.01
C VAL A 147 -5.60 -10.56 -6.09
N GLN A 148 -6.79 -10.13 -6.52
CA GLN A 148 -7.58 -10.81 -7.55
C GLN A 148 -6.88 -10.84 -8.90
N CYS A 149 -6.02 -9.87 -9.24
CA CYS A 149 -5.20 -9.91 -10.44
C CYS A 149 -4.26 -11.12 -10.45
N VAL A 150 -3.71 -11.47 -9.29
CA VAL A 150 -2.82 -12.63 -9.13
C VAL A 150 -3.62 -13.91 -9.03
N GLU A 151 -4.71 -13.92 -8.26
CA GLU A 151 -5.64 -15.05 -8.10
C GLU A 151 -6.16 -15.53 -9.44
N ASN A 152 -6.69 -14.61 -10.26
CA ASN A 152 -7.27 -14.92 -11.57
C ASN A 152 -6.26 -15.60 -12.50
N ARG A 153 -5.01 -15.11 -12.53
CA ARG A 153 -3.93 -15.69 -13.35
C ARG A 153 -3.43 -17.01 -12.79
N ALA A 154 -3.43 -17.17 -11.47
CA ALA A 154 -2.99 -18.39 -10.81
C ALA A 154 -4.07 -19.48 -10.77
N GLY A 155 -5.35 -19.12 -10.95
CA GLY A 155 -6.47 -20.03 -10.82
C GLY A 155 -6.68 -20.55 -9.39
N VAL A 156 -6.47 -19.68 -8.39
CA VAL A 156 -6.64 -19.99 -6.96
C VAL A 156 -7.14 -18.75 -6.22
N GLU A 157 -7.96 -18.96 -5.21
CA GLU A 157 -8.51 -17.88 -4.38
C GLU A 157 -7.90 -17.92 -2.97
N VAL A 158 -7.44 -16.76 -2.48
CA VAL A 158 -6.92 -16.58 -1.11
C VAL A 158 -8.07 -16.13 -0.22
N LYS A 159 -8.63 -17.08 0.54
CA LYS A 159 -9.72 -16.80 1.48
C LYS A 159 -9.52 -17.55 2.79
N GLY A 160 -10.05 -16.99 3.87
CA GLY A 160 -10.18 -17.70 5.15
C GLY A 160 -11.18 -18.86 5.02
N THR A 161 -10.92 -19.97 5.69
CA THR A 161 -11.86 -21.08 5.85
C THR A 161 -12.80 -20.81 6.99
#